data_6f5fc695459308173d8c52f827b5d527
#
_entry.id   6f5fc695459308173d8c52f827b5d527
#
_cell.length_a   1.000
_cell.length_b   1.000
_cell.length_c   1.000
_cell.angle_alpha   90.00
_cell.angle_beta   90.00
_cell.angle_gamma   90.00
#
_symmetry.space_group_name_H-M   'P 1'
#
loop_
_entity.id
_entity.type
_entity.pdbx_description
1 polymer ?
#
loop_
_entity_poly.entity_id
_entity_poly.type
_entity_poly.pdbx_seq_one_letter_code
_entity_poly.pdbx_strand_id
1 'polypeptide(L)'
;MQTFSYVKKLKQYIADYGFVGALRKSCYVIVRCIKMRQYVLSSFPDRETLDAQRMAFFTKMPMVSIITPLYNTPLSYLKEMIDSVCTQTYENWQLCLADGSDTLNHIEEVVRRYSIKYPGKIKYIKLKKNKGISENTNECIRMADGEYLAFLDHDDILAPNALFEVIKVINESDADVIYTDEAVFSGKITRINTVHLKPNFAIDNLRANNYICHLLVFRKSLLDKVGMFRKECDGSQDHDMILRLSEVTGKIVHIPKVLYFWRAHGESVAGDIDSKLYAADAGIRAVSEHLERLGIKAEVESSEWFPFIYRIKYELSEEPLVSVIIVNEGNYDELKECIDSIFEKSTYSKYEIVIINLGPPNEKINAYFDELKRNINVRIACWQQEFNYSAIYNYGVSYSQGKHILFLHPDTKVISPDWIQEMLMYSQRADVGAVGAKLIYSDGTIQHAGIDIVSGRSPQIKYIGRGLPIHDGGYMGTLFYSRKSCAVTIACMMVKRKLYDEVGGLDEKFASDYGSLDFCLKLYEYGYSNIFTPYSKLYHYDKSLCKYCSDIDETRDIALFNARWSNFLH
;
A
#
# COMPACT_ATOMS: atom_id res chain seq x y z
N MET A 1 -22.94 -7.21 -23.00
CA MET A 1 -22.10 -6.16 -22.41
C MET A 1 -20.67 -6.61 -22.03
N GLN A 2 -20.46 -7.79 -21.43
CA GLN A 2 -19.10 -8.26 -21.03
C GLN A 2 -18.09 -8.35 -22.20
N THR A 3 -18.50 -8.80 -23.38
CA THR A 3 -17.63 -8.92 -24.57
C THR A 3 -17.10 -7.57 -25.08
N PHE A 4 -17.87 -6.50 -24.98
CA PHE A 4 -17.43 -5.14 -25.37
C PHE A 4 -16.31 -4.60 -24.44
N SER A 5 -16.37 -4.93 -23.15
CA SER A 5 -15.35 -4.55 -22.18
C SER A 5 -14.00 -5.24 -22.43
N TYR A 6 -14.02 -6.52 -22.81
CA TYR A 6 -12.78 -7.27 -23.12
C TYR A 6 -12.10 -6.77 -24.40
N VAL A 7 -12.88 -6.43 -25.43
CA VAL A 7 -12.34 -5.89 -26.69
C VAL A 7 -11.73 -4.50 -26.46
N LYS A 8 -12.37 -3.65 -25.64
CA LYS A 8 -11.83 -2.33 -25.28
C LYS A 8 -10.52 -2.47 -24.48
N LYS A 9 -10.47 -3.37 -23.49
CA LYS A 9 -9.25 -3.67 -22.72
C LYS A 9 -8.13 -4.23 -23.59
N LEU A 10 -8.45 -5.14 -24.52
CA LEU A 10 -7.45 -5.69 -25.42
C LEU A 10 -6.88 -4.63 -26.37
N LYS A 11 -7.74 -3.74 -26.92
CA LYS A 11 -7.28 -2.60 -27.72
C LYS A 11 -6.36 -1.67 -26.93
N GLN A 12 -6.72 -1.38 -25.69
CA GLN A 12 -5.88 -0.60 -24.78
C GLN A 12 -4.54 -1.30 -24.53
N TYR A 13 -4.55 -2.60 -24.25
CA TYR A 13 -3.31 -3.36 -24.05
C TYR A 13 -2.42 -3.38 -25.31
N ILE A 14 -3.03 -3.43 -26.51
CA ILE A 14 -2.26 -3.36 -27.76
C ILE A 14 -1.64 -1.96 -27.93
N ALA A 15 -2.37 -0.91 -27.57
CA ALA A 15 -1.84 0.46 -27.60
C ALA A 15 -0.70 0.67 -26.60
N ASP A 16 -0.84 0.16 -25.38
CA ASP A 16 0.12 0.36 -24.29
C ASP A 16 1.38 -0.53 -24.41
N TYR A 17 1.23 -1.76 -24.90
CA TYR A 17 2.28 -2.80 -24.86
C TYR A 17 2.71 -3.30 -26.25
N GLY A 18 2.09 -2.82 -27.35
CA GLY A 18 2.19 -3.45 -28.66
C GLY A 18 1.55 -4.85 -28.70
N PHE A 19 1.40 -5.44 -29.87
CA PHE A 19 0.69 -6.71 -30.04
C PHE A 19 1.31 -7.87 -29.24
N VAL A 20 2.65 -8.01 -29.29
CA VAL A 20 3.36 -9.08 -28.57
C VAL A 20 3.32 -8.85 -27.05
N GLY A 21 3.46 -7.58 -26.61
CA GLY A 21 3.34 -7.21 -25.20
C GLY A 21 1.93 -7.45 -24.66
N ALA A 22 0.89 -7.12 -25.43
CA ALA A 22 -0.50 -7.38 -25.07
C ALA A 22 -0.80 -8.88 -24.91
N LEU A 23 -0.26 -9.72 -25.81
CA LEU A 23 -0.35 -11.19 -25.69
C LEU A 23 0.33 -11.70 -24.42
N ARG A 24 1.57 -11.26 -24.15
CA ARG A 24 2.30 -11.63 -22.91
C ARG A 24 1.53 -11.19 -21.67
N LYS A 25 1.01 -9.96 -21.64
CA LYS A 25 0.20 -9.44 -20.53
C LYS A 25 -1.08 -10.26 -20.34
N SER A 26 -1.77 -10.60 -21.44
CA SER A 26 -2.98 -11.43 -21.37
C SER A 26 -2.68 -12.83 -20.83
N CYS A 27 -1.61 -13.48 -21.31
CA CYS A 27 -1.16 -14.77 -20.77
C CYS A 27 -0.79 -14.66 -19.29
N TYR A 28 -0.06 -13.62 -18.89
CA TYR A 28 0.29 -13.37 -17.49
C TYR A 28 -0.96 -13.23 -16.61
N VAL A 29 -1.95 -12.44 -17.05
CA VAL A 29 -3.22 -12.26 -16.32
C VAL A 29 -3.96 -13.60 -16.18
N ILE A 30 -4.05 -14.40 -17.24
CA ILE A 30 -4.71 -15.72 -17.20
C ILE A 30 -3.98 -16.66 -16.22
N VAL A 31 -2.67 -16.80 -16.34
CA VAL A 31 -1.87 -17.65 -15.44
C VAL A 31 -2.00 -17.18 -13.98
N ARG A 32 -1.99 -15.87 -13.76
CA ARG A 32 -2.20 -15.28 -12.43
C ARG A 32 -3.57 -15.63 -11.88
N CYS A 33 -4.64 -15.47 -12.67
CA CYS A 33 -6.01 -15.84 -12.24
C CYS A 33 -6.11 -17.33 -11.89
N ILE A 34 -5.47 -18.22 -12.67
CA ILE A 34 -5.45 -19.65 -12.38
C ILE A 34 -4.73 -19.93 -11.04
N LYS A 35 -3.53 -19.35 -10.86
CA LYS A 35 -2.76 -19.51 -9.61
C LYS A 35 -3.51 -18.96 -8.40
N MET A 36 -4.13 -17.78 -8.51
CA MET A 36 -4.93 -17.18 -7.44
C MET A 36 -6.14 -18.04 -7.09
N ARG A 37 -6.85 -18.55 -8.09
CA ARG A 37 -7.94 -19.49 -7.87
C ARG A 37 -7.47 -20.75 -7.15
N GLN A 38 -6.37 -21.35 -7.58
CA GLN A 38 -5.78 -22.52 -6.91
C GLN A 38 -5.40 -22.20 -5.47
N TYR A 39 -4.76 -21.04 -5.23
CA TYR A 39 -4.41 -20.57 -3.89
C TYR A 39 -5.64 -20.50 -2.99
N VAL A 40 -6.74 -19.83 -3.42
CA VAL A 40 -7.98 -19.72 -2.63
C VAL A 40 -8.58 -21.09 -2.37
N LEU A 41 -8.69 -21.94 -3.39
CA LEU A 41 -9.30 -23.27 -3.24
C LEU A 41 -8.48 -24.20 -2.34
N SER A 42 -7.15 -24.09 -2.38
CA SER A 42 -6.26 -24.87 -1.51
C SER A 42 -6.16 -24.34 -0.08
N SER A 43 -6.56 -23.08 0.15
CA SER A 43 -6.58 -22.47 1.49
C SER A 43 -7.85 -22.77 2.29
N PHE A 44 -8.88 -23.35 1.67
CA PHE A 44 -10.06 -23.81 2.41
C PHE A 44 -9.68 -24.97 3.34
N PRO A 45 -10.01 -24.85 4.64
CA PRO A 45 -9.79 -25.95 5.57
C PRO A 45 -10.58 -27.19 5.14
N ASP A 46 -9.97 -28.36 5.26
CA ASP A 46 -10.67 -29.62 5.10
C ASP A 46 -11.64 -29.88 6.27
N ARG A 47 -12.43 -30.94 6.15
CA ARG A 47 -13.45 -31.27 7.16
C ARG A 47 -12.81 -31.58 8.51
N GLU A 48 -11.69 -32.28 8.53
CA GLU A 48 -10.99 -32.65 9.77
C GLU A 48 -10.50 -31.41 10.51
N THR A 49 -9.90 -30.46 9.79
CA THR A 49 -9.49 -29.15 10.31
C THR A 49 -10.68 -28.36 10.87
N LEU A 50 -11.82 -28.31 10.13
CA LEU A 50 -13.02 -27.60 10.60
C LEU A 50 -13.60 -28.26 11.85
N ASP A 51 -13.60 -29.58 11.94
CA ASP A 51 -14.09 -30.30 13.13
C ASP A 51 -13.15 -30.08 14.32
N ALA A 52 -11.83 -30.07 14.11
CA ALA A 52 -10.85 -29.73 15.13
C ALA A 52 -11.01 -28.28 15.65
N GLN A 53 -11.30 -27.33 14.75
CA GLN A 53 -11.54 -25.93 15.13
C GLN A 53 -12.79 -25.77 16.00
N ARG A 54 -13.87 -26.53 15.76
CA ARG A 54 -15.08 -26.52 16.61
C ARG A 54 -14.80 -27.01 18.03
N MET A 55 -13.82 -27.89 18.20
CA MET A 55 -13.41 -28.43 19.49
C MET A 55 -12.32 -27.62 20.19
N ALA A 56 -11.76 -26.62 19.49
CA ALA A 56 -10.66 -25.82 20.02
C ALA A 56 -11.15 -24.92 21.18
N PHE A 57 -10.31 -24.81 22.19
CA PHE A 57 -10.55 -23.93 23.34
C PHE A 57 -9.63 -22.70 23.26
N PHE A 58 -10.22 -21.53 23.49
CA PHE A 58 -9.49 -20.27 23.61
C PHE A 58 -9.64 -19.72 25.03
N THR A 59 -8.58 -19.08 25.53
CA THR A 59 -8.62 -18.44 26.85
C THR A 59 -9.61 -17.28 26.89
N LYS A 60 -9.68 -16.49 25.79
CA LYS A 60 -10.69 -15.44 25.59
C LYS A 60 -11.66 -15.91 24.50
N MET A 61 -12.93 -15.96 24.83
CA MET A 61 -14.00 -16.34 23.91
C MET A 61 -15.04 -15.22 23.79
N PRO A 62 -14.66 -14.02 23.28
CA PRO A 62 -15.58 -12.90 23.17
C PRO A 62 -16.70 -13.18 22.18
N MET A 63 -17.90 -12.66 22.42
CA MET A 63 -18.98 -12.69 21.43
C MET A 63 -18.63 -11.74 20.27
N VAL A 64 -18.80 -12.23 19.05
CA VAL A 64 -18.66 -11.43 17.81
C VAL A 64 -20.04 -11.15 17.25
N SER A 65 -20.44 -9.88 17.16
CA SER A 65 -21.67 -9.47 16.47
C SER A 65 -21.36 -9.18 15.00
N ILE A 66 -21.99 -9.92 14.11
CA ILE A 66 -21.89 -9.73 12.66
C ILE A 66 -22.94 -8.71 12.26
N ILE A 67 -22.49 -7.62 11.64
CA ILE A 67 -23.28 -6.44 11.32
C ILE A 67 -23.59 -6.45 9.83
N THR A 68 -24.88 -6.58 9.49
CA THR A 68 -25.31 -6.71 8.09
C THR A 68 -26.56 -5.87 7.83
N PRO A 69 -26.43 -4.67 7.27
CA PRO A 69 -27.58 -3.88 6.79
C PRO A 69 -28.15 -4.53 5.53
N LEU A 70 -29.48 -4.63 5.44
CA LEU A 70 -30.20 -5.21 4.31
C LEU A 70 -30.92 -4.12 3.50
N TYR A 71 -30.81 -4.17 2.19
CA TYR A 71 -31.59 -3.33 1.29
C TYR A 71 -31.88 -4.06 -0.02
N ASN A 72 -33.17 -4.38 -0.25
CA ASN A 72 -33.67 -5.08 -1.43
C ASN A 72 -32.87 -6.36 -1.80
N THR A 73 -32.37 -7.06 -0.76
CA THR A 73 -31.47 -8.20 -0.90
C THR A 73 -32.17 -9.36 -1.63
N PRO A 74 -31.58 -9.91 -2.72
CA PRO A 74 -32.09 -11.12 -3.35
C PRO A 74 -32.09 -12.28 -2.35
N LEU A 75 -33.23 -13.02 -2.28
CA LEU A 75 -33.40 -14.08 -1.29
C LEU A 75 -32.34 -15.19 -1.37
N SER A 76 -31.81 -15.47 -2.56
CA SER A 76 -30.72 -16.44 -2.73
C SER A 76 -29.44 -15.95 -2.03
N TYR A 77 -29.08 -14.67 -2.19
CA TYR A 77 -27.88 -14.08 -1.57
C TYR A 77 -28.05 -14.00 -0.04
N LEU A 78 -29.22 -13.55 0.42
CA LEU A 78 -29.54 -13.54 1.85
C LEU A 78 -29.34 -14.91 2.50
N LYS A 79 -29.83 -15.99 1.85
CA LYS A 79 -29.67 -17.36 2.35
C LYS A 79 -28.20 -17.78 2.38
N GLU A 80 -27.46 -17.56 1.30
CA GLU A 80 -26.04 -17.90 1.21
C GLU A 80 -25.23 -17.15 2.28
N MET A 81 -25.52 -15.86 2.48
CA MET A 81 -24.90 -15.04 3.50
C MET A 81 -25.18 -15.60 4.91
N ILE A 82 -26.47 -15.85 5.27
CA ILE A 82 -26.82 -16.39 6.59
C ILE A 82 -26.24 -17.79 6.79
N ASP A 83 -26.26 -18.65 5.77
CA ASP A 83 -25.65 -19.99 5.84
C ASP A 83 -24.15 -19.91 6.12
N SER A 84 -23.45 -18.95 5.53
CA SER A 84 -22.01 -18.74 5.78
C SER A 84 -21.71 -18.36 7.24
N VAL A 85 -22.60 -17.62 7.87
CA VAL A 85 -22.52 -17.28 9.30
C VAL A 85 -22.86 -18.50 10.16
N CYS A 86 -23.93 -19.22 9.82
CA CYS A 86 -24.38 -20.40 10.58
C CYS A 86 -23.37 -21.56 10.55
N THR A 87 -22.48 -21.60 9.56
CA THR A 87 -21.47 -22.67 9.40
C THR A 87 -20.13 -22.33 10.01
N GLN A 88 -19.97 -21.16 10.65
CA GLN A 88 -18.73 -20.78 11.32
C GLN A 88 -18.29 -21.82 12.35
N THR A 89 -16.97 -22.10 12.39
CA THR A 89 -16.40 -23.05 13.37
C THR A 89 -16.29 -22.46 14.77
N TYR A 90 -16.27 -21.13 14.91
CA TYR A 90 -16.41 -20.44 16.18
C TYR A 90 -17.88 -20.16 16.45
N GLU A 91 -18.42 -20.64 17.59
CA GLU A 91 -19.85 -20.63 17.85
C GLU A 91 -20.39 -19.41 18.60
N ASN A 92 -19.54 -18.63 19.28
CA ASN A 92 -20.00 -17.47 20.06
C ASN A 92 -20.18 -16.22 19.19
N TRP A 93 -21.13 -16.29 18.28
CA TRP A 93 -21.49 -15.19 17.37
C TRP A 93 -22.98 -14.81 17.49
N GLN A 94 -23.27 -13.60 17.06
CA GLN A 94 -24.60 -13.03 16.90
C GLN A 94 -24.68 -12.35 15.53
N LEU A 95 -25.79 -12.54 14.80
CA LEU A 95 -26.05 -11.86 13.52
C LEU A 95 -27.08 -10.75 13.72
N CYS A 96 -26.74 -9.51 13.42
CA CYS A 96 -27.58 -8.32 13.55
C CYS A 96 -27.98 -7.80 12.18
N LEU A 97 -29.28 -7.88 11.85
CA LEU A 97 -29.87 -7.54 10.56
C LEU A 97 -30.82 -6.34 10.70
N ALA A 98 -30.54 -5.23 10.01
CA ALA A 98 -31.45 -4.09 9.90
C ALA A 98 -31.92 -3.95 8.45
N ASP A 99 -33.20 -4.21 8.21
CA ASP A 99 -33.80 -4.26 6.88
C ASP A 99 -34.48 -2.94 6.50
N GLY A 100 -33.80 -2.17 5.63
CA GLY A 100 -34.31 -0.93 5.04
C GLY A 100 -35.02 -1.12 3.69
N SER A 101 -35.32 -2.35 3.26
CA SER A 101 -35.92 -2.62 1.95
C SER A 101 -37.27 -1.93 1.76
N ASP A 102 -37.49 -1.37 0.57
CA ASP A 102 -38.73 -0.71 0.18
C ASP A 102 -39.77 -1.68 -0.39
N THR A 103 -39.31 -2.87 -0.81
CA THR A 103 -40.17 -3.89 -1.43
C THR A 103 -40.55 -5.00 -0.45
N LEU A 104 -41.75 -5.55 -0.61
CA LEU A 104 -42.20 -6.77 0.08
C LEU A 104 -41.49 -7.98 -0.57
N ASN A 105 -40.33 -8.37 -0.04
CA ASN A 105 -39.47 -9.41 -0.62
C ASN A 105 -39.30 -10.67 0.25
N HIS A 106 -40.18 -10.91 1.21
CA HIS A 106 -40.14 -12.09 2.09
C HIS A 106 -38.83 -12.25 2.92
N ILE A 107 -38.01 -11.19 3.06
CA ILE A 107 -36.78 -11.21 3.88
C ILE A 107 -37.11 -11.64 5.31
N GLU A 108 -38.11 -11.01 5.93
CA GLU A 108 -38.52 -11.30 7.31
C GLU A 108 -38.90 -12.78 7.50
N GLU A 109 -39.61 -13.37 6.53
CA GLU A 109 -40.00 -14.80 6.60
C GLU A 109 -38.77 -15.71 6.58
N VAL A 110 -37.80 -15.41 5.71
CA VAL A 110 -36.53 -16.16 5.64
C VAL A 110 -35.77 -16.02 6.96
N VAL A 111 -35.55 -14.81 7.45
CA VAL A 111 -34.86 -14.57 8.71
C VAL A 111 -35.53 -15.27 9.88
N ARG A 112 -36.87 -15.23 9.98
CA ARG A 112 -37.63 -15.92 11.01
C ARG A 112 -37.37 -17.43 11.02
N ARG A 113 -37.27 -18.09 9.86
CA ARG A 113 -36.94 -19.52 9.77
C ARG A 113 -35.56 -19.83 10.35
N TYR A 114 -34.56 -19.00 10.07
CA TYR A 114 -33.22 -19.13 10.67
C TYR A 114 -33.23 -18.83 12.18
N SER A 115 -33.97 -17.81 12.64
CA SER A 115 -34.09 -17.50 14.06
C SER A 115 -34.68 -18.63 14.89
N ILE A 116 -35.61 -19.40 14.31
CA ILE A 116 -36.14 -20.62 14.96
C ILE A 116 -35.07 -21.72 15.07
N LYS A 117 -34.23 -21.86 14.04
CA LYS A 117 -33.16 -22.87 14.02
C LYS A 117 -31.98 -22.48 14.92
N TYR A 118 -31.71 -21.17 15.07
CA TYR A 118 -30.62 -20.63 15.85
C TYR A 118 -31.13 -19.62 16.90
N PRO A 119 -31.85 -20.10 17.94
CA PRO A 119 -32.53 -19.25 18.90
C PRO A 119 -31.53 -18.34 19.65
N GLY A 120 -31.87 -17.06 19.72
CA GLY A 120 -31.03 -16.03 20.40
C GLY A 120 -29.80 -15.53 19.62
N LYS A 121 -29.44 -16.17 18.49
CA LYS A 121 -28.24 -15.78 17.72
C LYS A 121 -28.54 -14.76 16.61
N ILE A 122 -29.80 -14.62 16.17
CA ILE A 122 -30.14 -13.71 15.06
C ILE A 122 -31.08 -12.63 15.57
N LYS A 123 -30.65 -11.38 15.47
CA LYS A 123 -31.46 -10.20 15.74
C LYS A 123 -31.88 -9.56 14.44
N TYR A 124 -33.16 -9.21 14.31
CA TYR A 124 -33.69 -8.60 13.11
C TYR A 124 -34.62 -7.43 13.46
N ILE A 125 -34.47 -6.35 12.72
CA ILE A 125 -35.40 -5.21 12.77
C ILE A 125 -35.79 -4.79 11.35
N LYS A 126 -37.10 -4.63 11.09
CA LYS A 126 -37.60 -3.97 9.88
C LYS A 126 -37.61 -2.46 10.12
N LEU A 127 -36.87 -1.72 9.32
CA LEU A 127 -36.83 -0.25 9.41
C LEU A 127 -38.07 0.36 8.73
N LYS A 128 -38.57 1.47 9.26
CA LYS A 128 -39.72 2.19 8.69
C LYS A 128 -39.42 2.77 7.31
N LYS A 129 -38.15 3.09 7.03
CA LYS A 129 -37.64 3.59 5.76
C LYS A 129 -36.15 3.33 5.65
N ASN A 130 -35.64 3.25 4.43
CA ASN A 130 -34.20 3.27 4.19
C ASN A 130 -33.59 4.64 4.60
N LYS A 131 -32.54 4.62 5.41
CA LYS A 131 -31.84 5.82 5.87
C LYS A 131 -30.45 6.00 5.23
N GLY A 132 -30.04 5.09 4.33
CA GLY A 132 -28.69 4.99 3.76
C GLY A 132 -27.84 3.94 4.48
N ILE A 133 -26.71 3.61 3.87
CA ILE A 133 -25.86 2.50 4.32
C ILE A 133 -25.34 2.74 5.76
N SER A 134 -24.82 3.93 6.06
CA SER A 134 -24.28 4.25 7.39
C SER A 134 -25.32 4.13 8.49
N GLU A 135 -26.50 4.73 8.31
CA GLU A 135 -27.55 4.70 9.34
C GLU A 135 -28.16 3.30 9.51
N ASN A 136 -28.33 2.54 8.42
CA ASN A 136 -28.80 1.16 8.52
C ASN A 136 -27.76 0.27 9.24
N THR A 137 -26.47 0.47 8.98
CA THR A 137 -25.37 -0.16 9.72
C THR A 137 -25.41 0.21 11.21
N ASN A 138 -25.65 1.48 11.53
CA ASN A 138 -25.77 1.95 12.90
C ASN A 138 -26.94 1.28 13.64
N GLU A 139 -28.07 1.01 12.96
CA GLU A 139 -29.18 0.24 13.57
C GLU A 139 -28.77 -1.19 13.90
N CYS A 140 -27.97 -1.85 13.05
CA CYS A 140 -27.40 -3.16 13.38
C CYS A 140 -26.48 -3.09 14.61
N ILE A 141 -25.62 -2.06 14.69
CA ILE A 141 -24.68 -1.87 15.82
C ILE A 141 -25.44 -1.65 17.14
N ARG A 142 -26.54 -0.89 17.12
CA ARG A 142 -27.37 -0.67 18.32
C ARG A 142 -27.96 -1.97 18.87
N MET A 143 -28.21 -2.96 18.03
CA MET A 143 -28.70 -4.28 18.45
C MET A 143 -27.58 -5.21 18.92
N ALA A 144 -26.32 -4.93 18.62
CA ALA A 144 -25.19 -5.81 18.87
C ALA A 144 -24.84 -5.88 20.36
N ASP A 145 -24.70 -7.09 20.90
CA ASP A 145 -24.26 -7.34 22.28
C ASP A 145 -22.78 -7.77 22.35
N GLY A 146 -22.18 -8.15 21.20
CA GLY A 146 -20.81 -8.68 21.14
C GLY A 146 -19.76 -7.67 21.55
N GLU A 147 -18.66 -8.18 22.07
CA GLU A 147 -17.45 -7.38 22.38
C GLU A 147 -16.75 -6.92 21.10
N TYR A 148 -16.83 -7.69 20.03
CA TYR A 148 -16.31 -7.35 18.71
C TYR A 148 -17.43 -7.25 17.69
N LEU A 149 -17.26 -6.34 16.72
CA LEU A 149 -18.15 -6.15 15.58
C LEU A 149 -17.42 -6.60 14.31
N ALA A 150 -18.04 -7.48 13.53
CA ALA A 150 -17.58 -7.95 12.23
C ALA A 150 -18.53 -7.46 11.14
N PHE A 151 -18.04 -6.88 10.06
CA PHE A 151 -18.87 -6.28 9.00
C PHE A 151 -18.98 -7.22 7.81
N LEU A 152 -20.22 -7.56 7.47
CA LEU A 152 -20.54 -8.46 6.35
C LEU A 152 -21.64 -7.85 5.50
N ASP A 153 -21.39 -7.68 4.20
CA ASP A 153 -22.41 -7.21 3.27
C ASP A 153 -23.45 -8.28 2.99
N HIS A 154 -24.67 -7.82 2.68
CA HIS A 154 -25.86 -8.68 2.59
C HIS A 154 -25.87 -9.67 1.42
N ASP A 155 -24.94 -9.55 0.47
CA ASP A 155 -24.79 -10.37 -0.73
C ASP A 155 -23.48 -11.17 -0.74
N ASP A 156 -22.67 -11.06 0.31
CA ASP A 156 -21.34 -11.65 0.43
C ASP A 156 -21.32 -12.91 1.31
N ILE A 157 -20.15 -13.55 1.38
CA ILE A 157 -19.97 -14.84 2.05
C ILE A 157 -18.70 -14.82 2.90
N LEU A 158 -18.78 -15.35 4.13
CA LEU A 158 -17.60 -15.63 4.97
C LEU A 158 -17.04 -17.03 4.72
N ALA A 159 -15.72 -17.19 4.82
CA ALA A 159 -15.11 -18.51 4.94
C ALA A 159 -15.59 -19.20 6.23
N PRO A 160 -15.72 -20.54 6.27
CA PRO A 160 -16.30 -21.24 7.42
C PRO A 160 -15.48 -21.11 8.70
N ASN A 161 -14.20 -20.74 8.59
CA ASN A 161 -13.28 -20.53 9.71
C ASN A 161 -12.94 -19.05 9.96
N ALA A 162 -13.66 -18.11 9.36
CA ALA A 162 -13.30 -16.69 9.45
C ALA A 162 -13.28 -16.19 10.90
N LEU A 163 -14.32 -16.46 11.67
CA LEU A 163 -14.37 -16.06 13.07
C LEU A 163 -13.35 -16.80 13.95
N PHE A 164 -13.06 -18.07 13.66
CA PHE A 164 -12.02 -18.82 14.37
C PHE A 164 -10.64 -18.15 14.23
N GLU A 165 -10.26 -17.75 13.01
CA GLU A 165 -8.97 -17.06 12.77
C GLU A 165 -8.94 -15.69 13.46
N VAL A 166 -10.06 -14.97 13.47
CA VAL A 166 -10.18 -13.69 14.21
C VAL A 166 -9.96 -13.91 15.71
N ILE A 167 -10.63 -14.90 16.32
CA ILE A 167 -10.49 -15.19 17.75
C ILE A 167 -9.08 -15.66 18.10
N LYS A 168 -8.46 -16.44 17.21
CA LYS A 168 -7.06 -16.82 17.36
C LYS A 168 -6.16 -15.60 17.51
N VAL A 169 -6.27 -14.63 16.59
CA VAL A 169 -5.49 -13.37 16.63
C VAL A 169 -5.80 -12.54 17.87
N ILE A 170 -7.06 -12.46 18.30
CA ILE A 170 -7.43 -11.77 19.57
C ILE A 170 -6.71 -12.39 20.76
N ASN A 171 -6.60 -13.72 20.82
CA ASN A 171 -5.89 -14.41 21.91
C ASN A 171 -4.38 -14.23 21.85
N GLU A 172 -3.79 -14.16 20.66
CA GLU A 172 -2.35 -14.03 20.45
C GLU A 172 -1.83 -12.60 20.67
N SER A 173 -2.59 -11.57 20.24
CA SER A 173 -2.11 -10.19 20.17
C SER A 173 -2.97 -9.16 20.92
N ASP A 174 -4.12 -9.54 21.47
CA ASP A 174 -5.12 -8.62 22.05
C ASP A 174 -5.47 -7.47 21.06
N ALA A 175 -5.65 -7.84 19.80
CA ALA A 175 -5.94 -6.89 18.72
C ALA A 175 -7.25 -6.14 18.96
N ASP A 176 -7.24 -4.84 18.65
CA ASP A 176 -8.43 -3.97 18.70
C ASP A 176 -9.13 -3.91 17.35
N VAL A 177 -8.37 -3.93 16.26
CA VAL A 177 -8.85 -3.93 14.87
C VAL A 177 -8.17 -5.05 14.10
N ILE A 178 -8.94 -5.82 13.35
CA ILE A 178 -8.47 -6.95 12.57
C ILE A 178 -9.05 -6.84 11.15
N TYR A 179 -8.24 -7.12 10.15
CA TYR A 179 -8.72 -7.24 8.76
C TYR A 179 -8.07 -8.44 8.06
N THR A 180 -8.73 -8.90 7.00
CA THR A 180 -8.31 -10.12 6.29
C THR A 180 -8.14 -9.86 4.79
N ASP A 181 -7.54 -10.83 4.09
CA ASP A 181 -7.61 -10.86 2.64
C ASP A 181 -9.01 -11.22 2.15
N GLU A 182 -9.31 -10.87 0.90
CA GLU A 182 -10.59 -11.14 0.28
C GLU A 182 -10.45 -11.68 -1.14
N ALA A 183 -11.48 -12.40 -1.60
CA ALA A 183 -11.58 -12.84 -2.98
C ALA A 183 -12.88 -12.34 -3.60
N VAL A 184 -12.81 -11.84 -4.83
CA VAL A 184 -13.98 -11.44 -5.62
C VAL A 184 -14.43 -12.63 -6.45
N PHE A 185 -15.72 -12.99 -6.37
CA PHE A 185 -16.30 -14.12 -7.09
C PHE A 185 -17.58 -13.77 -7.86
N SER A 186 -17.94 -14.58 -8.84
CA SER A 186 -19.19 -14.43 -9.60
C SER A 186 -19.99 -15.71 -9.62
N GLY A 187 -21.27 -15.62 -9.26
CA GLY A 187 -22.18 -16.77 -9.20
C GLY A 187 -21.81 -17.74 -8.07
N LYS A 188 -20.92 -18.71 -8.31
CA LYS A 188 -20.46 -19.66 -7.29
C LYS A 188 -19.13 -19.24 -6.69
N ILE A 189 -18.94 -19.46 -5.38
CA ILE A 189 -17.71 -19.17 -4.63
C ILE A 189 -16.43 -19.79 -5.25
N THR A 190 -16.58 -20.89 -6.01
CA THR A 190 -15.47 -21.52 -6.74
C THR A 190 -15.06 -20.77 -8.02
N ARG A 191 -15.83 -19.78 -8.46
CA ARG A 191 -15.53 -18.94 -9.63
C ARG A 191 -14.89 -17.63 -9.19
N ILE A 192 -13.63 -17.70 -8.81
CA ILE A 192 -12.85 -16.54 -8.36
C ILE A 192 -12.44 -15.68 -9.56
N ASN A 193 -12.74 -14.38 -9.50
CA ASN A 193 -12.38 -13.37 -10.51
C ASN A 193 -11.02 -12.74 -10.19
N THR A 194 -10.80 -12.37 -8.92
CA THR A 194 -9.56 -11.79 -8.42
C THR A 194 -9.42 -12.06 -6.93
N VAL A 195 -8.22 -11.88 -6.40
CA VAL A 195 -7.90 -11.99 -4.98
C VAL A 195 -7.19 -10.72 -4.56
N HIS A 196 -7.58 -10.14 -3.45
CA HIS A 196 -6.95 -8.99 -2.83
C HIS A 196 -6.14 -9.46 -1.62
N LEU A 197 -4.85 -9.74 -1.84
CA LEU A 197 -3.87 -9.98 -0.79
C LEU A 197 -3.38 -8.62 -0.30
N LYS A 198 -3.63 -8.34 0.96
CA LYS A 198 -3.42 -7.02 1.54
C LYS A 198 -2.07 -6.93 2.25
N PRO A 199 -1.44 -5.76 2.32
CA PRO A 199 -0.25 -5.57 3.14
C PRO A 199 -0.62 -5.52 4.63
N ASN A 200 0.38 -5.68 5.50
CA ASN A 200 0.26 -5.28 6.89
C ASN A 200 -0.11 -3.80 6.99
N PHE A 201 -0.69 -3.40 8.13
CA PHE A 201 -1.20 -2.05 8.30
C PHE A 201 -0.15 -0.98 7.98
N ALA A 202 -0.55 -0.04 7.12
CA ALA A 202 0.25 1.11 6.72
C ALA A 202 -0.67 2.31 6.53
N ILE A 203 -0.48 3.35 7.34
CA ILE A 203 -1.35 4.52 7.32
C ILE A 203 -1.30 5.29 6.00
N ASP A 204 -0.14 5.38 5.35
CA ASP A 204 -0.01 6.05 4.06
C ASP A 204 -0.77 5.32 2.95
N ASN A 205 -0.75 3.98 2.99
CA ASN A 205 -1.55 3.17 2.08
C ASN A 205 -3.05 3.41 2.32
N LEU A 206 -3.47 3.47 3.60
CA LEU A 206 -4.88 3.68 3.96
C LEU A 206 -5.36 5.08 3.58
N ARG A 207 -4.56 6.13 3.80
CA ARG A 207 -4.87 7.49 3.35
C ARG A 207 -5.05 7.58 1.84
N ALA A 208 -4.24 6.85 1.09
CA ALA A 208 -4.29 6.87 -0.37
C ALA A 208 -5.33 5.94 -0.98
N ASN A 209 -5.74 4.88 -0.29
CA ASN A 209 -6.66 3.89 -0.81
C ASN A 209 -7.28 3.08 0.33
N ASN A 210 -8.59 2.88 0.32
CA ASN A 210 -9.23 1.94 1.24
C ASN A 210 -8.91 0.49 0.84
N TYR A 211 -7.71 0.01 1.17
CA TYR A 211 -7.29 -1.36 0.87
C TYR A 211 -7.81 -2.40 1.87
N ILE A 212 -8.30 -1.96 3.04
CA ILE A 212 -8.77 -2.85 4.11
C ILE A 212 -10.13 -3.44 3.76
N CYS A 213 -11.12 -2.63 3.36
CA CYS A 213 -12.47 -3.05 2.98
C CYS A 213 -13.05 -4.18 3.85
N HIS A 214 -12.99 -5.42 3.38
CA HIS A 214 -13.56 -6.63 3.98
C HIS A 214 -12.47 -7.69 4.26
N LEU A 215 -12.58 -8.56 5.24
CA LEU A 215 -13.42 -8.50 6.41
C LEU A 215 -12.81 -7.50 7.39
N LEU A 216 -13.60 -6.56 7.88
CA LEU A 216 -13.21 -5.68 8.98
C LEU A 216 -13.85 -6.19 10.27
N VAL A 217 -13.05 -6.33 11.34
CA VAL A 217 -13.51 -6.64 12.68
C VAL A 217 -12.86 -5.69 13.67
N PHE A 218 -13.64 -5.12 14.59
CA PHE A 218 -13.04 -4.26 15.63
C PHE A 218 -13.78 -4.36 16.98
N ARG A 219 -13.08 -4.00 18.04
CA ARG A 219 -13.60 -3.98 19.40
C ARG A 219 -14.69 -2.90 19.54
N LYS A 220 -15.90 -3.28 19.94
CA LYS A 220 -17.07 -2.39 20.02
C LYS A 220 -16.84 -1.15 20.88
N SER A 221 -16.07 -1.27 21.96
CA SER A 221 -15.78 -0.14 22.87
C SER A 221 -14.99 0.99 22.20
N LEU A 222 -14.36 0.77 21.05
CA LEU A 222 -13.73 1.87 20.30
C LEU A 222 -14.75 2.88 19.78
N LEU A 223 -16.02 2.48 19.59
CA LEU A 223 -17.09 3.40 19.19
C LEU A 223 -17.33 4.53 20.21
N ASP A 224 -17.01 4.31 21.49
CA ASP A 224 -17.10 5.35 22.52
C ASP A 224 -16.13 6.51 22.25
N LYS A 225 -15.04 6.23 21.53
CA LYS A 225 -14.01 7.22 21.17
C LYS A 225 -14.23 7.81 19.79
N VAL A 226 -14.58 6.97 18.81
CA VAL A 226 -14.65 7.38 17.39
C VAL A 226 -16.07 7.69 16.93
N GLY A 227 -17.09 7.30 17.66
CA GLY A 227 -18.50 7.43 17.27
C GLY A 227 -18.94 6.38 16.24
N MET A 228 -20.18 6.52 15.78
CA MET A 228 -20.83 5.63 14.83
C MET A 228 -20.45 5.93 13.38
N PHE A 229 -20.97 5.14 12.42
CA PHE A 229 -20.84 5.43 11.00
C PHE A 229 -21.53 6.75 10.65
N ARG A 230 -20.92 7.52 9.75
CA ARG A 230 -21.36 8.87 9.39
C ARG A 230 -22.02 8.91 8.03
N LYS A 231 -23.23 9.46 7.97
CA LYS A 231 -24.02 9.53 6.74
C LYS A 231 -23.37 10.37 5.65
N GLU A 232 -22.67 11.43 6.01
CA GLU A 232 -21.92 12.30 5.10
C GLU A 232 -20.76 11.61 4.38
N CYS A 233 -20.41 10.39 4.86
CA CYS A 233 -19.41 9.51 4.25
C CYS A 233 -20.03 8.30 3.52
N ASP A 234 -21.35 8.28 3.28
CA ASP A 234 -22.01 7.21 2.53
C ASP A 234 -21.29 6.97 1.18
N GLY A 235 -20.96 5.71 0.89
CA GLY A 235 -20.14 5.28 -0.25
C GLY A 235 -18.65 5.11 0.04
N SER A 236 -18.14 5.72 1.13
CA SER A 236 -16.80 5.54 1.70
C SER A 236 -16.84 5.49 3.24
N GLN A 237 -17.97 5.07 3.80
CA GLN A 237 -18.23 5.02 5.24
C GLN A 237 -17.31 4.07 6.00
N ASP A 238 -16.92 2.98 5.37
CA ASP A 238 -15.96 2.00 5.87
C ASP A 238 -14.54 2.61 5.93
N HIS A 239 -14.12 3.33 4.89
CA HIS A 239 -12.85 4.04 4.87
C HIS A 239 -12.77 5.09 6.00
N ASP A 240 -13.82 5.90 6.17
CA ASP A 240 -13.93 6.85 7.26
C ASP A 240 -13.83 6.19 8.64
N MET A 241 -14.54 5.07 8.84
CA MET A 241 -14.50 4.34 10.11
C MET A 241 -13.09 3.80 10.38
N ILE A 242 -12.44 3.18 9.40
CA ILE A 242 -11.10 2.61 9.58
C ILE A 242 -10.06 3.70 9.88
N LEU A 243 -10.13 4.85 9.20
CA LEU A 243 -9.28 6.00 9.49
C LEU A 243 -9.45 6.48 10.93
N ARG A 244 -10.70 6.66 11.41
CA ARG A 244 -10.97 7.05 12.79
C ARG A 244 -10.51 6.02 13.82
N LEU A 245 -10.67 4.72 13.54
CA LEU A 245 -10.14 3.66 14.38
C LEU A 245 -8.62 3.73 14.48
N SER A 246 -7.92 4.00 13.39
CA SER A 246 -6.46 4.13 13.37
C SER A 246 -5.92 5.34 14.17
N GLU A 247 -6.77 6.32 14.49
CA GLU A 247 -6.42 7.48 15.31
C GLU A 247 -6.36 7.14 16.81
N VAL A 248 -7.05 6.09 17.24
CA VAL A 248 -7.24 5.78 18.67
C VAL A 248 -6.61 4.48 19.12
N THR A 249 -6.12 3.66 18.20
CA THR A 249 -5.39 2.41 18.51
C THR A 249 -4.31 2.09 17.49
N GLY A 250 -3.16 1.58 17.97
CA GLY A 250 -2.12 0.98 17.13
C GLY A 250 -2.22 -0.55 17.03
N LYS A 251 -3.20 -1.20 17.72
CA LYS A 251 -3.38 -2.66 17.72
C LYS A 251 -4.22 -3.11 16.53
N ILE A 252 -3.73 -2.83 15.31
CA ILE A 252 -4.36 -3.17 14.04
C ILE A 252 -3.60 -4.34 13.42
N VAL A 253 -4.27 -5.48 13.24
CA VAL A 253 -3.64 -6.74 12.81
C VAL A 253 -4.25 -7.23 11.51
N HIS A 254 -3.40 -7.60 10.57
CA HIS A 254 -3.76 -8.26 9.32
C HIS A 254 -3.70 -9.78 9.49
N ILE A 255 -4.74 -10.47 9.04
CA ILE A 255 -4.73 -11.93 8.86
C ILE A 255 -4.51 -12.21 7.37
N PRO A 256 -3.33 -12.70 6.95
CA PRO A 256 -3.00 -12.93 5.54
C PRO A 256 -3.67 -14.22 5.01
N LYS A 257 -4.99 -14.29 5.15
CA LYS A 257 -5.85 -15.38 4.68
C LYS A 257 -7.09 -14.82 4.02
N VAL A 258 -7.54 -15.46 2.94
CA VAL A 258 -8.81 -15.13 2.28
C VAL A 258 -9.96 -15.68 3.12
N LEU A 259 -10.57 -14.82 3.91
CA LEU A 259 -11.66 -15.17 4.82
C LEU A 259 -13.00 -14.50 4.45
N TYR A 260 -12.99 -13.65 3.43
CA TYR A 260 -14.15 -12.94 2.91
C TYR A 260 -14.27 -13.12 1.39
N PHE A 261 -15.49 -13.35 0.92
CA PHE A 261 -15.81 -13.56 -0.48
C PHE A 261 -16.81 -12.50 -0.94
N TRP A 262 -16.29 -11.53 -1.70
CA TRP A 262 -17.03 -10.41 -2.26
C TRP A 262 -17.70 -10.81 -3.56
N ARG A 263 -19.04 -10.67 -3.62
CA ARG A 263 -19.82 -11.04 -4.81
C ARG A 263 -19.84 -9.92 -5.84
N ALA A 264 -19.34 -10.20 -7.05
CA ALA A 264 -19.45 -9.30 -8.19
C ALA A 264 -20.75 -9.52 -8.94
N HIS A 265 -21.61 -8.51 -9.00
CA HIS A 265 -22.82 -8.45 -9.83
C HIS A 265 -23.01 -7.05 -10.42
N GLY A 266 -24.00 -6.89 -11.35
CA GLY A 266 -24.13 -5.67 -12.15
C GLY A 266 -24.47 -4.39 -11.37
N GLU A 267 -24.95 -4.51 -10.13
CA GLU A 267 -25.30 -3.39 -9.24
C GLU A 267 -24.25 -3.14 -8.16
N SER A 268 -23.18 -3.96 -8.09
CA SER A 268 -22.11 -3.77 -7.11
C SER A 268 -21.20 -2.58 -7.46
N VAL A 269 -20.53 -1.99 -6.44
CA VAL A 269 -19.56 -0.90 -6.63
C VAL A 269 -18.46 -1.27 -7.61
N ALA A 270 -18.13 -2.55 -7.72
CA ALA A 270 -17.18 -3.08 -8.68
C ALA A 270 -17.66 -3.05 -10.15
N GLY A 271 -18.96 -2.77 -10.40
CA GLY A 271 -19.58 -2.88 -11.73
C GLY A 271 -19.62 -1.59 -12.55
N ASP A 272 -19.72 -0.41 -11.92
CA ASP A 272 -19.82 0.88 -12.61
C ASP A 272 -19.22 2.03 -11.77
N ILE A 273 -17.98 2.38 -12.10
CA ILE A 273 -17.19 3.41 -11.40
C ILE A 273 -17.77 4.80 -11.66
N ASP A 274 -18.27 5.06 -12.89
CA ASP A 274 -18.72 6.39 -13.30
C ASP A 274 -20.04 6.81 -12.59
N SER A 275 -20.86 5.85 -12.18
CA SER A 275 -22.12 6.12 -11.46
C SER A 275 -21.96 6.50 -10.00
N LYS A 276 -20.72 6.46 -9.44
CA LYS A 276 -20.46 6.62 -8.00
C LYS A 276 -19.43 7.68 -7.65
N LEU A 277 -19.35 8.77 -8.42
CA LEU A 277 -18.46 9.91 -8.11
C LEU A 277 -18.70 10.47 -6.70
N TYR A 278 -19.94 10.43 -6.20
CA TYR A 278 -20.25 10.84 -4.82
C TYR A 278 -19.45 10.05 -3.77
N ALA A 279 -19.12 8.79 -4.05
CA ALA A 279 -18.34 7.95 -3.15
C ALA A 279 -16.85 8.37 -3.15
N ALA A 280 -16.33 8.87 -4.27
CA ALA A 280 -14.99 9.44 -4.33
C ALA A 280 -14.90 10.74 -3.50
N ASP A 281 -15.92 11.62 -3.61
CA ASP A 281 -16.01 12.85 -2.81
C ASP A 281 -16.14 12.54 -1.30
N ALA A 282 -16.90 11.49 -0.96
CA ALA A 282 -17.01 11.01 0.42
C ALA A 282 -15.65 10.50 0.95
N GLY A 283 -14.86 9.84 0.09
CA GLY A 283 -13.51 9.39 0.43
C GLY A 283 -12.53 10.54 0.59
N ILE A 284 -12.55 11.54 -0.29
CA ILE A 284 -11.76 12.78 -0.11
C ILE A 284 -12.10 13.41 1.24
N ARG A 285 -13.38 13.53 1.58
CA ARG A 285 -13.84 14.05 2.86
C ARG A 285 -13.29 13.22 4.02
N ALA A 286 -13.42 11.90 3.97
CA ALA A 286 -12.96 11.00 5.02
C ALA A 286 -11.47 11.18 5.31
N VAL A 287 -10.64 11.26 4.25
CA VAL A 287 -9.19 11.46 4.37
C VAL A 287 -8.85 12.88 4.84
N SER A 288 -9.50 13.91 4.30
CA SER A 288 -9.27 15.31 4.70
C SER A 288 -9.57 15.53 6.18
N GLU A 289 -10.74 15.09 6.64
CA GLU A 289 -11.14 15.23 8.04
C GLU A 289 -10.29 14.37 8.99
N HIS A 290 -9.78 13.20 8.52
CA HIS A 290 -8.80 12.43 9.27
C HIS A 290 -7.51 13.24 9.49
N LEU A 291 -6.98 13.88 8.44
CA LEU A 291 -5.78 14.72 8.54
C LEU A 291 -6.01 15.95 9.44
N GLU A 292 -7.18 16.59 9.32
CA GLU A 292 -7.56 17.71 10.18
C GLU A 292 -7.62 17.32 11.68
N ARG A 293 -8.24 16.18 12.02
CA ARG A 293 -8.28 15.67 13.41
C ARG A 293 -6.90 15.42 13.99
N LEU A 294 -5.93 15.04 13.15
CA LEU A 294 -4.53 14.85 13.54
C LEU A 294 -3.70 16.15 13.52
N GLY A 295 -4.30 17.30 13.15
CA GLY A 295 -3.59 18.56 13.00
C GLY A 295 -2.61 18.59 11.83
N ILE A 296 -2.77 17.71 10.84
CA ILE A 296 -1.91 17.60 9.66
C ILE A 296 -2.51 18.43 8.54
N LYS A 297 -1.79 19.45 8.10
CA LYS A 297 -2.20 20.28 6.97
C LYS A 297 -1.84 19.60 5.65
N ALA A 298 -2.84 19.34 4.83
CA ALA A 298 -2.67 18.74 3.51
C ALA A 298 -3.90 19.03 2.63
N GLU A 299 -3.68 19.00 1.32
CA GLU A 299 -4.73 18.94 0.31
C GLU A 299 -4.93 17.47 -0.12
N VAL A 300 -6.17 17.04 -0.29
CA VAL A 300 -6.53 15.70 -0.75
C VAL A 300 -7.29 15.79 -2.05
N GLU A 301 -6.83 15.09 -3.06
CA GLU A 301 -7.45 15.04 -4.39
C GLU A 301 -7.57 13.59 -4.89
N SER A 302 -8.56 13.31 -5.74
CA SER A 302 -8.63 12.03 -6.45
C SER A 302 -7.52 11.92 -7.49
N SER A 303 -6.99 10.71 -7.67
CA SER A 303 -6.05 10.42 -8.74
C SER A 303 -6.72 10.58 -10.12
N GLU A 304 -5.98 11.08 -11.10
CA GLU A 304 -6.42 11.18 -12.51
C GLU A 304 -6.82 9.82 -13.10
N TRP A 305 -6.24 8.72 -12.60
CA TRP A 305 -6.37 7.38 -13.16
C TRP A 305 -7.49 6.57 -12.52
N PHE A 306 -7.78 6.84 -11.24
CA PHE A 306 -8.76 6.07 -10.50
C PHE A 306 -9.38 6.91 -9.36
N PRO A 307 -10.71 7.19 -9.38
CA PRO A 307 -11.36 8.13 -8.44
C PRO A 307 -11.23 7.77 -6.96
N PHE A 308 -11.01 6.49 -6.64
CA PHE A 308 -10.88 5.98 -5.26
C PHE A 308 -9.42 5.83 -4.80
N ILE A 309 -8.49 6.36 -5.57
CA ILE A 309 -7.09 6.53 -5.17
C ILE A 309 -6.88 8.03 -4.91
N TYR A 310 -6.37 8.35 -3.73
CA TYR A 310 -6.19 9.73 -3.28
C TYR A 310 -4.71 10.11 -3.27
N ARG A 311 -4.42 11.31 -3.76
CA ARG A 311 -3.13 11.97 -3.61
C ARG A 311 -3.22 12.92 -2.44
N ILE A 312 -2.28 12.83 -1.51
CA ILE A 312 -2.16 13.71 -0.34
C ILE A 312 -0.97 14.64 -0.57
N LYS A 313 -1.23 15.92 -0.66
CA LYS A 313 -0.22 16.97 -0.77
C LYS A 313 -0.03 17.61 0.60
N TYR A 314 0.93 17.11 1.37
CA TYR A 314 1.24 17.67 2.69
C TYR A 314 1.85 19.07 2.54
N GLU A 315 1.34 20.03 3.32
CA GLU A 315 1.95 21.36 3.40
C GLU A 315 3.38 21.24 3.95
N LEU A 316 4.35 21.90 3.33
CA LEU A 316 5.71 21.97 3.86
C LEU A 316 5.72 22.92 5.04
N SER A 317 6.14 22.46 6.21
CA SER A 317 6.25 23.27 7.41
C SER A 317 7.35 24.31 7.31
N GLU A 318 8.38 24.05 6.53
CA GLU A 318 9.49 24.94 6.18
C GLU A 318 10.03 24.57 4.79
N GLU A 319 10.83 25.44 4.23
CA GLU A 319 11.61 25.16 3.03
C GLU A 319 13.08 24.91 3.40
N PRO A 320 13.45 23.69 3.81
CA PRO A 320 14.81 23.39 4.25
C PRO A 320 15.79 23.35 3.08
N LEU A 321 17.08 23.58 3.36
CA LEU A 321 18.13 23.27 2.40
C LEU A 321 18.18 21.75 2.15
N VAL A 322 18.16 21.35 0.87
CA VAL A 322 18.31 19.95 0.41
C VAL A 322 19.69 19.79 -0.23
N SER A 323 20.48 18.84 0.22
CA SER A 323 21.76 18.50 -0.41
C SER A 323 21.57 17.35 -1.39
N VAL A 324 21.68 17.64 -2.68
CA VAL A 324 21.68 16.64 -3.75
C VAL A 324 23.09 16.09 -3.90
N ILE A 325 23.30 14.82 -3.54
CA ILE A 325 24.61 14.16 -3.58
C ILE A 325 24.69 13.28 -4.80
N ILE A 326 25.64 13.55 -5.68
CA ILE A 326 25.85 12.86 -6.95
C ILE A 326 27.25 12.26 -6.96
N VAL A 327 27.35 10.95 -7.21
CA VAL A 327 28.64 10.26 -7.38
C VAL A 327 28.91 10.13 -8.88
N ASN A 328 29.96 10.79 -9.35
CA ASN A 328 30.35 10.78 -10.76
C ASN A 328 31.50 9.79 -11.01
N GLU A 329 31.26 8.80 -11.84
CA GLU A 329 32.23 7.76 -12.21
C GLU A 329 33.10 8.15 -13.42
N GLY A 330 33.17 9.45 -13.73
CA GLY A 330 33.98 9.99 -14.83
C GLY A 330 33.22 10.14 -16.16
N ASN A 331 31.91 9.99 -16.17
CA ASN A 331 31.08 10.21 -17.35
C ASN A 331 30.55 11.65 -17.39
N TYR A 332 31.15 12.45 -18.30
CA TYR A 332 30.78 13.85 -18.49
C TYR A 332 29.34 14.03 -19.01
N ASP A 333 28.97 13.25 -20.02
CA ASP A 333 27.69 13.49 -20.74
C ASP A 333 26.49 13.15 -19.84
N GLU A 334 26.57 12.09 -19.05
CA GLU A 334 25.55 11.72 -18.07
C GLU A 334 25.46 12.76 -16.94
N LEU A 335 26.60 13.10 -16.32
CA LEU A 335 26.63 14.09 -15.26
C LEU A 335 26.05 15.43 -15.72
N LYS A 336 26.42 15.89 -16.94
CA LYS A 336 25.93 17.14 -17.50
C LYS A 336 24.41 17.08 -17.72
N GLU A 337 23.88 16.03 -18.35
CA GLU A 337 22.46 15.88 -18.58
C GLU A 337 21.66 15.85 -17.26
N CYS A 338 22.17 15.18 -16.24
CA CYS A 338 21.58 15.14 -14.90
C CYS A 338 21.50 16.55 -14.29
N ILE A 339 22.65 17.27 -14.20
CA ILE A 339 22.72 18.58 -13.54
C ILE A 339 21.93 19.63 -14.33
N ASP A 340 22.04 19.67 -15.65
CA ASP A 340 21.27 20.59 -16.48
C ASP A 340 19.75 20.38 -16.24
N SER A 341 19.31 19.12 -16.16
CA SER A 341 17.89 18.81 -15.90
C SER A 341 17.42 19.28 -14.52
N ILE A 342 18.31 19.26 -13.51
CA ILE A 342 18.01 19.80 -12.17
C ILE A 342 17.84 21.33 -12.25
N PHE A 343 18.77 22.03 -12.88
CA PHE A 343 18.73 23.49 -13.01
C PHE A 343 17.54 23.98 -13.85
N GLU A 344 17.23 23.29 -14.95
CA GLU A 344 16.18 23.70 -15.87
C GLU A 344 14.76 23.42 -15.36
N LYS A 345 14.58 22.33 -14.60
CA LYS A 345 13.23 21.85 -14.28
C LYS A 345 12.81 22.02 -12.84
N SER A 346 13.77 22.01 -11.88
CA SER A 346 13.40 22.03 -10.45
C SER A 346 12.73 23.34 -10.05
N THR A 347 11.52 23.25 -9.52
CA THR A 347 10.79 24.41 -8.96
C THR A 347 11.20 24.71 -7.52
N TYR A 348 11.82 23.77 -6.82
CA TYR A 348 12.39 24.00 -5.49
C TYR A 348 13.72 24.72 -5.62
N SER A 349 13.91 25.84 -4.93
CA SER A 349 15.09 26.70 -5.09
C SER A 349 16.14 26.52 -3.98
N LYS A 350 15.78 25.93 -2.83
CA LYS A 350 16.70 25.82 -1.67
C LYS A 350 17.43 24.47 -1.68
N TYR A 351 18.29 24.27 -2.66
CA TYR A 351 19.14 23.09 -2.73
C TYR A 351 20.60 23.46 -3.02
N GLU A 352 21.50 22.57 -2.64
CA GLU A 352 22.91 22.54 -3.07
C GLU A 352 23.19 21.22 -3.77
N ILE A 353 24.20 21.20 -4.66
CA ILE A 353 24.67 19.99 -5.33
C ILE A 353 26.05 19.66 -4.81
N VAL A 354 26.26 18.44 -4.34
CA VAL A 354 27.56 17.91 -3.90
C VAL A 354 27.97 16.79 -4.85
N ILE A 355 29.01 17.03 -5.63
CA ILE A 355 29.54 16.06 -6.60
C ILE A 355 30.76 15.38 -6.01
N ILE A 356 30.73 14.05 -5.91
CA ILE A 356 31.89 13.24 -5.56
C ILE A 356 32.40 12.59 -6.83
N ASN A 357 33.59 13.05 -7.29
CA ASN A 357 34.21 12.54 -8.51
C ASN A 357 35.14 11.38 -8.19
N LEU A 358 34.95 10.25 -8.87
CA LEU A 358 35.78 9.06 -8.75
C LEU A 358 36.94 9.13 -9.77
N GLY A 359 38.15 9.00 -9.28
CA GLY A 359 39.37 9.02 -10.11
C GLY A 359 39.75 10.41 -10.66
N PRO A 360 40.82 10.47 -11.44
CA PRO A 360 41.31 11.72 -12.00
C PRO A 360 40.37 12.22 -13.10
N PRO A 361 39.87 13.47 -13.01
CA PRO A 361 39.02 14.02 -14.05
C PRO A 361 39.81 14.29 -15.34
N ASN A 362 39.20 14.03 -16.49
CA ASN A 362 39.74 14.38 -17.79
C ASN A 362 39.52 15.89 -18.09
N GLU A 363 40.13 16.40 -19.17
CA GLU A 363 40.03 17.81 -19.53
C GLU A 363 38.58 18.31 -19.66
N LYS A 364 37.71 17.50 -20.26
CA LYS A 364 36.28 17.84 -20.47
C LYS A 364 35.54 18.00 -19.14
N ILE A 365 35.76 17.08 -18.21
CA ILE A 365 35.17 17.13 -16.86
C ILE A 365 35.74 18.29 -16.06
N ASN A 366 37.07 18.56 -16.15
CA ASN A 366 37.68 19.68 -15.47
C ASN A 366 37.08 21.02 -15.91
N ALA A 367 36.96 21.24 -17.24
CA ALA A 367 36.34 22.45 -17.76
C ALA A 367 34.90 22.64 -17.25
N TYR A 368 34.12 21.56 -17.18
CA TYR A 368 32.77 21.60 -16.65
C TYR A 368 32.74 21.86 -15.13
N PHE A 369 33.65 21.29 -14.39
CA PHE A 369 33.78 21.57 -12.96
C PHE A 369 34.15 23.04 -12.69
N ASP A 370 34.99 23.65 -13.51
CA ASP A 370 35.34 25.07 -13.40
C ASP A 370 34.14 25.98 -13.76
N GLU A 371 33.25 25.55 -14.65
CA GLU A 371 31.98 26.20 -14.90
C GLU A 371 31.05 26.07 -13.68
N LEU A 372 30.86 24.87 -13.16
CA LEU A 372 29.97 24.60 -12.03
C LEU A 372 30.41 25.28 -10.74
N LYS A 373 31.71 25.42 -10.46
CA LYS A 373 32.25 26.13 -9.28
C LYS A 373 31.89 27.62 -9.23
N ARG A 374 31.46 28.21 -10.36
CA ARG A 374 30.93 29.59 -10.37
C ARG A 374 29.58 29.70 -9.70
N ASN A 375 28.88 28.58 -9.58
CA ASN A 375 27.63 28.49 -8.81
C ASN A 375 27.94 28.20 -7.34
N ILE A 376 27.61 29.13 -6.45
CA ILE A 376 27.88 29.04 -5.01
C ILE A 376 27.21 27.81 -4.35
N ASN A 377 26.21 27.28 -4.97
CA ASN A 377 25.47 26.12 -4.47
C ASN A 377 26.02 24.77 -4.96
N VAL A 378 27.15 24.76 -5.69
CA VAL A 378 27.78 23.52 -6.16
C VAL A 378 29.11 23.32 -5.45
N ARG A 379 29.31 22.14 -4.89
CA ARG A 379 30.53 21.68 -4.25
C ARG A 379 31.04 20.43 -4.93
N ILE A 380 32.36 20.34 -5.13
CA ILE A 380 32.98 19.20 -5.81
C ILE A 380 34.12 18.70 -4.94
N ALA A 381 34.12 17.40 -4.68
CA ALA A 381 35.15 16.68 -3.97
C ALA A 381 35.61 15.46 -4.78
N CYS A 382 36.86 15.01 -4.56
CA CYS A 382 37.39 13.84 -5.24
C CYS A 382 37.57 12.69 -4.26
N TRP A 383 37.15 11.52 -4.63
CA TRP A 383 37.39 10.29 -3.89
C TRP A 383 38.71 9.67 -4.33
N GLN A 384 39.58 9.35 -3.39
CA GLN A 384 40.95 8.85 -3.67
C GLN A 384 41.24 7.49 -3.01
N GLN A 385 40.24 6.89 -2.38
CA GLN A 385 40.38 5.60 -1.70
C GLN A 385 39.83 4.46 -2.57
N GLU A 386 39.93 3.23 -2.08
CA GLU A 386 39.27 2.06 -2.71
C GLU A 386 37.79 2.31 -2.89
N PHE A 387 37.25 1.73 -3.95
CA PHE A 387 35.85 1.86 -4.26
C PHE A 387 34.96 1.14 -3.23
N ASN A 388 34.05 1.89 -2.62
CA ASN A 388 33.05 1.39 -1.71
C ASN A 388 31.85 2.36 -1.76
N TYR A 389 30.72 1.91 -2.28
CA TYR A 389 29.54 2.77 -2.48
C TYR A 389 29.10 3.46 -1.19
N SER A 390 29.01 2.70 -0.09
CA SER A 390 28.57 3.24 1.20
C SER A 390 29.53 4.33 1.71
N ALA A 391 30.85 4.09 1.62
CA ALA A 391 31.86 5.05 2.06
C ALA A 391 31.86 6.31 1.19
N ILE A 392 31.68 6.17 -0.13
CA ILE A 392 31.63 7.30 -1.08
C ILE A 392 30.43 8.19 -0.79
N TYR A 393 29.26 7.62 -0.55
CA TYR A 393 28.06 8.40 -0.20
C TYR A 393 28.17 9.04 1.18
N ASN A 394 28.72 8.34 2.19
CA ASN A 394 29.01 8.92 3.51
C ASN A 394 29.96 10.11 3.40
N TYR A 395 30.99 9.99 2.55
CA TYR A 395 31.90 11.07 2.26
C TYR A 395 31.19 12.28 1.61
N GLY A 396 30.29 12.03 0.65
CA GLY A 396 29.44 13.07 0.05
C GLY A 396 28.58 13.78 1.09
N VAL A 397 27.98 13.02 2.02
CA VAL A 397 27.21 13.59 3.12
C VAL A 397 28.06 14.51 4.00
N SER A 398 29.32 14.18 4.25
CA SER A 398 30.23 15.00 5.08
C SER A 398 30.52 16.38 4.47
N TYR A 399 30.40 16.52 3.15
CA TYR A 399 30.57 17.80 2.43
C TYR A 399 29.28 18.62 2.32
N SER A 400 28.16 18.06 2.70
CA SER A 400 26.84 18.66 2.51
C SER A 400 26.35 19.40 3.76
N GLN A 401 25.43 20.38 3.61
CA GLN A 401 24.91 21.23 4.69
C GLN A 401 23.40 21.19 4.86
N GLY A 402 22.69 20.53 3.94
CA GLY A 402 21.23 20.48 3.94
C GLY A 402 20.65 19.73 5.15
N LYS A 403 19.46 20.14 5.57
CA LYS A 403 18.67 19.42 6.57
C LYS A 403 18.13 18.09 6.02
N HIS A 404 18.01 17.98 4.71
CA HIS A 404 17.66 16.76 3.99
C HIS A 404 18.77 16.40 3.01
N ILE A 405 19.06 15.12 2.92
CA ILE A 405 20.01 14.53 1.99
C ILE A 405 19.19 13.87 0.88
N LEU A 406 19.56 14.14 -0.36
CA LEU A 406 18.96 13.52 -1.54
C LEU A 406 20.08 12.86 -2.35
N PHE A 407 20.19 11.56 -2.28
CA PHE A 407 21.08 10.79 -3.14
C PHE A 407 20.52 10.71 -4.54
N LEU A 408 21.36 10.91 -5.54
CA LEU A 408 20.96 10.92 -6.94
C LEU A 408 22.04 10.30 -7.81
N HIS A 409 21.69 9.35 -8.68
CA HIS A 409 22.60 8.81 -9.67
C HIS A 409 22.85 9.81 -10.81
N PRO A 410 24.08 9.86 -11.37
CA PRO A 410 24.46 10.82 -12.42
C PRO A 410 23.78 10.52 -13.77
N ASP A 411 23.27 9.32 -14.00
CA ASP A 411 22.56 8.92 -15.21
C ASP A 411 21.03 9.06 -15.09
N THR A 412 20.59 9.97 -14.19
CA THR A 412 19.17 10.34 -14.03
C THR A 412 18.85 11.65 -14.73
N LYS A 413 17.58 11.83 -15.12
CA LYS A 413 17.07 13.08 -15.70
C LYS A 413 15.72 13.42 -15.14
N VAL A 414 15.56 14.61 -14.59
CA VAL A 414 14.31 15.08 -13.97
C VAL A 414 13.18 15.14 -14.99
N ILE A 415 12.00 14.62 -14.61
CA ILE A 415 10.76 14.71 -15.37
C ILE A 415 9.78 15.68 -14.68
N SER A 416 9.44 15.42 -13.42
CA SER A 416 8.49 16.25 -12.65
C SER A 416 9.18 17.49 -12.11
N PRO A 417 8.71 18.72 -12.40
CA PRO A 417 9.36 19.94 -11.90
C PRO A 417 9.36 20.07 -10.38
N ASP A 418 8.38 19.51 -9.71
CA ASP A 418 8.15 19.53 -8.27
C ASP A 418 8.74 18.30 -7.53
N TRP A 419 9.66 17.57 -8.18
CA TRP A 419 10.19 16.29 -7.68
C TRP A 419 10.81 16.35 -6.27
N ILE A 420 11.49 17.44 -5.93
CA ILE A 420 12.06 17.64 -4.59
C ILE A 420 10.95 17.87 -3.57
N GLN A 421 9.98 18.75 -3.88
CA GLN A 421 8.83 19.02 -3.00
C GLN A 421 8.01 17.77 -2.72
N GLU A 422 7.76 16.94 -3.75
CA GLU A 422 7.03 15.68 -3.62
C GLU A 422 7.72 14.70 -2.67
N MET A 423 9.05 14.71 -2.61
CA MET A 423 9.80 13.90 -1.65
C MET A 423 9.85 14.56 -0.27
N LEU A 424 10.01 15.88 -0.19
CA LEU A 424 10.03 16.64 1.07
C LEU A 424 8.71 16.54 1.83
N MET A 425 7.56 16.53 1.14
CA MET A 425 6.24 16.36 1.77
C MET A 425 6.18 15.15 2.70
N TYR A 426 6.83 14.07 2.33
CA TYR A 426 6.93 12.86 3.16
C TYR A 426 8.14 12.93 4.10
N SER A 427 9.32 13.30 3.59
CA SER A 427 10.54 13.29 4.36
C SER A 427 10.52 14.23 5.58
N GLN A 428 9.73 15.31 5.58
CA GLN A 428 9.58 16.19 6.75
C GLN A 428 8.87 15.54 7.95
N ARG A 429 8.06 14.51 7.72
CA ARG A 429 7.25 13.84 8.75
C ARG A 429 8.13 13.07 9.74
N ALA A 430 7.74 13.09 11.02
CA ALA A 430 8.52 12.46 12.10
C ALA A 430 8.61 10.94 11.99
N ASP A 431 7.61 10.30 11.39
CA ASP A 431 7.46 8.85 11.24
C ASP A 431 8.09 8.29 9.96
N VAL A 432 8.64 9.17 9.08
CA VAL A 432 9.18 8.78 7.78
C VAL A 432 10.69 8.69 7.80
N GLY A 433 11.22 7.56 7.31
CA GLY A 433 12.61 7.26 7.08
C GLY A 433 13.08 7.77 5.72
N ALA A 434 13.28 6.85 4.78
CA ALA A 434 13.68 7.17 3.41
C ALA A 434 12.46 7.38 2.50
N VAL A 435 12.60 8.30 1.52
CA VAL A 435 11.61 8.53 0.47
C VAL A 435 12.25 8.28 -0.88
N GLY A 436 11.63 7.42 -1.71
CA GLY A 436 12.10 7.10 -3.05
C GLY A 436 11.17 7.60 -4.15
N ALA A 437 11.75 8.05 -5.26
CA ALA A 437 11.06 8.51 -6.45
C ALA A 437 10.65 7.35 -7.37
N LYS A 438 9.74 7.60 -8.31
CA LYS A 438 9.45 6.72 -9.44
C LYS A 438 10.51 6.90 -10.52
N LEU A 439 11.29 5.85 -10.79
CA LEU A 439 12.29 5.87 -11.85
C LEU A 439 11.80 5.13 -13.09
N ILE A 440 12.15 5.65 -14.26
CA ILE A 440 11.61 5.24 -15.56
C ILE A 440 12.78 4.99 -16.52
N TYR A 441 12.80 3.85 -17.20
CA TYR A 441 13.75 3.56 -18.26
C TYR A 441 13.50 4.45 -19.49
N SER A 442 14.50 4.56 -20.36
CA SER A 442 14.39 5.32 -21.63
C SER A 442 13.30 4.81 -22.57
N ASP A 443 12.90 3.55 -22.45
CA ASP A 443 11.83 2.93 -23.23
C ASP A 443 10.41 3.21 -22.67
N GLY A 444 10.29 3.99 -21.58
CA GLY A 444 9.03 4.34 -20.93
C GLY A 444 8.50 3.28 -19.98
N THR A 445 9.28 2.24 -19.67
CA THR A 445 8.91 1.27 -18.64
C THR A 445 9.42 1.69 -17.26
N ILE A 446 8.78 1.19 -16.20
CA ILE A 446 9.16 1.48 -14.81
C ILE A 446 10.46 0.74 -14.49
N GLN A 447 11.45 1.47 -13.99
CA GLN A 447 12.68 0.93 -13.44
C GLN A 447 12.52 0.68 -11.94
N HIS A 448 11.99 1.67 -11.20
CA HIS A 448 11.79 1.59 -9.75
C HIS A 448 10.46 2.21 -9.33
N ALA A 449 9.75 1.50 -8.48
CA ALA A 449 8.56 1.99 -7.79
C ALA A 449 8.47 1.39 -6.36
N GLY A 450 9.58 1.40 -5.63
CA GLY A 450 9.73 0.77 -4.32
C GLY A 450 10.26 -0.67 -4.41
N ILE A 451 10.73 -1.16 -3.28
CA ILE A 451 11.33 -2.48 -3.12
C ILE A 451 10.61 -3.19 -1.99
N ASP A 452 10.10 -4.39 -2.27
CA ASP A 452 9.63 -5.32 -1.25
C ASP A 452 10.67 -6.43 -1.06
N ILE A 453 10.75 -6.92 0.17
CA ILE A 453 11.62 -8.04 0.50
C ILE A 453 10.72 -9.18 0.94
N VAL A 454 10.76 -10.28 0.17
CA VAL A 454 9.94 -11.46 0.43
C VAL A 454 10.75 -12.42 1.29
N SER A 455 10.16 -12.81 2.44
CA SER A 455 10.75 -13.79 3.34
C SER A 455 10.86 -15.17 2.67
N GLY A 456 11.94 -15.89 2.96
CA GLY A 456 12.23 -17.22 2.45
C GLY A 456 13.54 -17.75 3.04
N ARG A 457 14.02 -18.90 2.55
CA ARG A 457 15.35 -19.42 2.96
C ARG A 457 16.49 -18.43 2.69
N SER A 458 16.29 -17.55 1.71
CA SER A 458 17.09 -16.34 1.47
C SER A 458 16.12 -15.20 1.14
N PRO A 459 16.30 -13.98 1.70
CA PRO A 459 15.50 -12.83 1.35
C PRO A 459 15.53 -12.56 -0.15
N GLN A 460 14.37 -12.45 -0.78
CA GLN A 460 14.28 -12.12 -2.21
C GLN A 460 13.91 -10.65 -2.36
N ILE A 461 14.80 -9.89 -2.99
CA ILE A 461 14.59 -8.48 -3.31
C ILE A 461 13.69 -8.41 -4.55
N LYS A 462 12.53 -7.76 -4.39
CA LYS A 462 11.55 -7.59 -5.46
C LYS A 462 11.36 -6.12 -5.78
N TYR A 463 11.84 -5.70 -6.93
CA TYR A 463 11.54 -4.36 -7.47
C TYR A 463 10.10 -4.30 -7.97
N ILE A 464 9.29 -3.45 -7.33
CA ILE A 464 7.86 -3.35 -7.63
C ILE A 464 7.65 -2.63 -8.97
N GLY A 465 6.82 -3.22 -9.81
CA GLY A 465 6.45 -2.65 -11.12
C GLY A 465 7.56 -2.64 -12.17
N ARG A 466 8.76 -3.17 -11.90
CA ARG A 466 9.89 -3.16 -12.84
C ARG A 466 9.52 -3.79 -14.18
N GLY A 467 9.76 -3.07 -15.27
CA GLY A 467 9.44 -3.48 -16.64
C GLY A 467 7.97 -3.30 -17.04
N LEU A 468 7.09 -2.81 -16.15
CA LEU A 468 5.73 -2.44 -16.52
C LEU A 468 5.74 -1.05 -17.19
N PRO A 469 4.81 -0.76 -18.12
CA PRO A 469 4.63 0.60 -18.64
C PRO A 469 4.34 1.62 -17.55
N ILE A 470 4.75 2.87 -17.76
CA ILE A 470 4.57 3.97 -16.80
C ILE A 470 3.12 4.16 -16.36
N HIS A 471 2.16 3.83 -17.23
CA HIS A 471 0.71 3.97 -16.98
C HIS A 471 0.07 2.69 -16.41
N ASP A 472 0.85 1.65 -16.10
CA ASP A 472 0.33 0.46 -15.42
C ASP A 472 0.11 0.77 -13.94
N GLY A 473 -1.10 0.50 -13.44
CA GLY A 473 -1.43 0.70 -12.02
C GLY A 473 -0.80 -0.33 -11.08
N GLY A 474 -0.25 -1.40 -11.63
CA GLY A 474 0.26 -2.51 -10.82
C GLY A 474 -0.85 -3.30 -10.13
N TYR A 475 -0.47 -4.02 -9.08
CA TYR A 475 -1.41 -4.76 -8.25
C TYR A 475 -2.20 -3.80 -7.36
N MET A 476 -3.54 -3.81 -7.47
CA MET A 476 -4.43 -2.93 -6.69
C MET A 476 -4.11 -1.43 -6.80
N GLY A 477 -3.57 -0.98 -7.94
CA GLY A 477 -3.25 0.43 -8.16
C GLY A 477 -2.01 0.94 -7.41
N THR A 478 -1.19 0.06 -6.82
CA THR A 478 -0.04 0.43 -5.97
C THR A 478 1.04 1.26 -6.66
N LEU A 479 0.99 1.41 -7.98
CA LEU A 479 1.91 2.26 -8.75
C LEU A 479 1.39 3.68 -8.99
N PHE A 480 0.17 4.00 -8.51
CA PHE A 480 -0.47 5.30 -8.69
C PHE A 480 -0.49 6.17 -7.42
N TYR A 481 -0.14 5.63 -6.25
CA TYR A 481 -0.19 6.36 -4.99
C TYR A 481 1.07 6.18 -4.14
N SER A 482 1.31 7.16 -3.28
CA SER A 482 2.41 7.09 -2.31
C SER A 482 2.11 6.06 -1.24
N ARG A 483 3.06 5.17 -0.99
CA ARG A 483 2.85 4.01 -0.12
C ARG A 483 4.10 3.63 0.66
N LYS A 484 3.90 2.91 1.75
CA LYS A 484 4.98 2.25 2.48
C LYS A 484 5.67 1.21 1.59
N SER A 485 6.99 1.15 1.67
CA SER A 485 7.86 0.19 0.98
C SER A 485 8.88 -0.36 1.96
N CYS A 486 9.38 -1.59 1.78
CA CYS A 486 10.45 -2.12 2.62
C CYS A 486 11.73 -1.30 2.44
N ALA A 487 12.05 -1.00 1.18
CA ALA A 487 13.19 -0.17 0.83
C ALA A 487 12.92 0.66 -0.42
N VAL A 488 13.80 1.62 -0.69
CA VAL A 488 13.83 2.42 -1.92
C VAL A 488 15.27 2.47 -2.44
N THR A 489 15.45 2.71 -3.74
CA THR A 489 16.77 2.74 -4.36
C THR A 489 17.50 4.03 -4.05
N ILE A 490 18.80 3.95 -3.82
CA ILE A 490 19.69 5.12 -3.65
C ILE A 490 19.81 5.96 -4.93
N ALA A 491 19.42 5.42 -6.08
CA ALA A 491 19.44 6.15 -7.35
C ALA A 491 18.60 7.44 -7.33
N CYS A 492 17.55 7.50 -6.47
CA CYS A 492 16.88 8.76 -6.08
C CYS A 492 16.22 8.54 -4.71
N MET A 493 16.91 8.83 -3.62
CA MET A 493 16.47 8.60 -2.25
C MET A 493 16.69 9.84 -1.39
N MET A 494 15.64 10.30 -0.72
CA MET A 494 15.72 11.41 0.24
C MET A 494 15.57 10.90 1.68
N VAL A 495 16.37 11.48 2.59
CA VAL A 495 16.30 11.21 4.04
C VAL A 495 16.63 12.49 4.83
N LYS A 496 16.07 12.64 6.04
CA LYS A 496 16.52 13.70 6.96
C LYS A 496 17.97 13.48 7.37
N ARG A 497 18.79 14.54 7.36
CA ARG A 497 20.17 14.48 7.88
C ARG A 497 20.21 13.96 9.32
N LYS A 498 19.41 14.55 10.20
CA LYS A 498 19.37 14.13 11.61
C LYS A 498 19.14 12.61 11.74
N LEU A 499 18.22 12.06 10.96
CA LEU A 499 17.94 10.64 10.99
C LEU A 499 19.07 9.81 10.36
N TYR A 500 19.67 10.29 9.27
CA TYR A 500 20.84 9.65 8.67
C TYR A 500 22.00 9.52 9.67
N ASP A 501 22.28 10.60 10.40
CA ASP A 501 23.34 10.63 11.42
C ASP A 501 22.98 9.74 12.63
N GLU A 502 21.72 9.73 13.05
CA GLU A 502 21.22 8.93 14.19
C GLU A 502 21.39 7.41 13.97
N VAL A 503 21.13 6.93 12.75
CA VAL A 503 21.28 5.50 12.43
C VAL A 503 22.71 5.14 11.97
N GLY A 504 23.63 6.12 11.96
CA GLY A 504 25.05 5.94 11.65
C GLY A 504 25.38 5.89 10.16
N GLY A 505 24.51 6.43 9.30
CA GLY A 505 24.70 6.46 7.85
C GLY A 505 24.66 5.09 7.19
N LEU A 506 25.25 5.01 5.99
CA LEU A 506 25.40 3.75 5.27
C LEU A 506 26.51 2.91 5.93
N ASP A 507 26.29 1.60 6.10
CA ASP A 507 27.30 0.69 6.67
C ASP A 507 28.37 0.36 5.60
N GLU A 508 29.58 0.86 5.81
CA GLU A 508 30.72 0.69 4.90
C GLU A 508 31.22 -0.75 4.76
N LYS A 509 30.66 -1.69 5.54
CA LYS A 509 30.87 -3.13 5.31
C LYS A 509 30.24 -3.59 4.00
N PHE A 510 29.23 -2.87 3.50
CA PHE A 510 28.63 -3.10 2.19
C PHE A 510 29.28 -2.21 1.15
N ALA A 511 29.93 -2.82 0.19
CA ALA A 511 30.60 -2.12 -0.90
C ALA A 511 29.66 -1.84 -2.09
N SER A 512 28.54 -2.55 -2.19
CA SER A 512 27.55 -2.46 -3.27
C SER A 512 26.25 -1.78 -2.82
N ASP A 513 25.22 -1.78 -3.69
CA ASP A 513 23.88 -1.26 -3.44
C ASP A 513 23.14 -1.92 -2.24
N TYR A 514 23.63 -3.06 -1.77
CA TYR A 514 23.13 -3.69 -0.54
C TYR A 514 23.25 -2.78 0.68
N GLY A 515 24.19 -1.82 0.67
CA GLY A 515 24.30 -0.78 1.70
C GLY A 515 23.06 0.10 1.79
N SER A 516 22.42 0.42 0.67
CA SER A 516 21.18 1.21 0.65
C SER A 516 19.98 0.42 1.14
N LEU A 517 19.92 -0.88 0.83
CA LEU A 517 18.88 -1.78 1.34
C LEU A 517 19.01 -1.98 2.85
N ASP A 518 20.24 -2.22 3.33
CA ASP A 518 20.55 -2.30 4.75
C ASP A 518 20.13 -1.03 5.50
N PHE A 519 20.45 0.14 4.94
CA PHE A 519 20.05 1.43 5.50
C PHE A 519 18.54 1.58 5.62
N CYS A 520 17.79 1.22 4.58
CA CYS A 520 16.32 1.25 4.62
C CYS A 520 15.74 0.29 5.69
N LEU A 521 16.32 -0.90 5.86
CA LEU A 521 15.88 -1.85 6.87
C LEU A 521 16.26 -1.40 8.28
N LYS A 522 17.42 -0.76 8.48
CA LYS A 522 17.75 -0.10 9.76
C LYS A 522 16.72 0.96 10.12
N LEU A 523 16.35 1.84 9.19
CA LEU A 523 15.30 2.83 9.43
C LEU A 523 13.99 2.19 9.86
N TYR A 524 13.62 1.07 9.23
CA TYR A 524 12.44 0.32 9.60
C TYR A 524 12.56 -0.29 11.01
N GLU A 525 13.72 -0.84 11.38
CA GLU A 525 13.98 -1.39 12.73
C GLU A 525 13.90 -0.32 13.82
N TYR A 526 14.32 0.92 13.49
CA TYR A 526 14.14 2.10 14.35
C TYR A 526 12.70 2.62 14.41
N GLY A 527 11.75 1.97 13.71
CA GLY A 527 10.31 2.31 13.74
C GLY A 527 9.87 3.32 12.68
N TYR A 528 10.74 3.70 11.73
CA TYR A 528 10.40 4.60 10.65
C TYR A 528 9.80 3.87 9.44
N SER A 529 8.96 4.55 8.67
CA SER A 529 8.41 4.04 7.42
C SER A 529 9.18 4.56 6.22
N ASN A 530 9.64 3.69 5.33
CA ASN A 530 10.14 4.10 4.04
C ASN A 530 8.97 4.28 3.07
N ILE A 531 8.99 5.33 2.27
CA ILE A 531 7.89 5.73 1.39
C ILE A 531 8.36 5.75 -0.08
N PHE A 532 7.59 5.13 -0.94
CA PHE A 532 7.65 5.36 -2.38
C PHE A 532 6.62 6.40 -2.77
N THR A 533 7.01 7.41 -3.58
CA THR A 533 6.07 8.37 -4.19
C THR A 533 6.11 8.31 -5.72
N PRO A 534 4.95 8.12 -6.38
CA PRO A 534 4.88 8.08 -7.84
C PRO A 534 4.86 9.48 -8.48
N TYR A 535 4.80 10.52 -7.67
CA TYR A 535 4.67 11.90 -8.14
C TYR A 535 6.03 12.56 -8.39
N SER A 536 7.08 12.16 -7.69
CA SER A 536 8.47 12.46 -8.03
C SER A 536 8.95 11.50 -9.12
N LYS A 537 9.14 11.99 -10.35
CA LYS A 537 9.47 11.17 -11.53
C LYS A 537 10.78 11.60 -12.16
N LEU A 538 11.65 10.63 -12.43
CA LEU A 538 12.91 10.84 -13.16
C LEU A 538 13.11 9.70 -14.16
N TYR A 539 13.76 9.98 -15.28
CA TYR A 539 14.40 8.93 -16.06
C TYR A 539 15.63 8.42 -15.29
N HIS A 540 15.92 7.13 -15.42
CA HIS A 540 17.15 6.51 -14.97
C HIS A 540 17.59 5.55 -16.07
N TYR A 541 18.67 5.91 -16.73
CA TYR A 541 19.04 5.27 -17.99
C TYR A 541 19.69 3.91 -17.80
N ASP A 542 20.22 3.63 -16.59
CA ASP A 542 20.89 2.37 -16.23
C ASP A 542 21.97 2.00 -17.28
N LYS A 543 22.67 3.02 -17.79
CA LYS A 543 23.65 2.88 -18.87
C LYS A 543 25.04 2.55 -18.38
N SER A 544 25.39 3.00 -17.20
CA SER A 544 26.69 2.75 -16.63
C SER A 544 26.73 1.36 -16.02
N LEU A 545 27.29 0.40 -16.75
CA LEU A 545 28.07 -0.62 -16.08
C LEU A 545 29.16 0.13 -15.32
N CYS A 546 28.94 0.31 -14.01
CA CYS A 546 29.91 0.92 -13.11
C CYS A 546 31.28 0.29 -13.40
N LYS A 547 32.23 1.08 -13.89
CA LYS A 547 33.58 0.58 -14.20
C LYS A 547 34.24 -0.06 -12.98
N TYR A 548 33.82 0.34 -11.80
CA TYR A 548 34.36 -0.11 -10.52
C TYR A 548 33.54 -1.22 -9.88
N CYS A 549 32.29 -1.47 -10.36
CA CYS A 549 31.43 -2.52 -9.81
C CYS A 549 31.90 -3.93 -10.18
N SER A 550 32.69 -4.10 -11.27
CA SER A 550 33.31 -5.38 -11.63
C SER A 550 34.27 -5.91 -10.56
N ASP A 551 34.77 -5.04 -9.70
CA ASP A 551 35.74 -5.36 -8.65
C ASP A 551 35.09 -5.63 -7.29
N ILE A 552 33.74 -5.47 -7.19
CA ILE A 552 32.99 -5.71 -5.96
C ILE A 552 32.59 -7.19 -5.87
N ASP A 553 32.93 -7.83 -4.77
CA ASP A 553 32.41 -9.14 -4.42
C ASP A 553 30.98 -9.03 -3.84
N GLU A 554 29.98 -8.93 -4.73
CA GLU A 554 28.57 -8.90 -4.32
C GLU A 554 28.16 -10.13 -3.49
N THR A 555 28.86 -11.27 -3.65
CA THR A 555 28.57 -12.49 -2.90
C THR A 555 28.77 -12.28 -1.41
N ARG A 556 29.80 -11.48 -1.04
CA ARG A 556 30.06 -11.10 0.35
C ARG A 556 28.94 -10.21 0.89
N ASP A 557 28.51 -9.22 0.14
CA ASP A 557 27.44 -8.31 0.55
C ASP A 557 26.11 -9.04 0.71
N ILE A 558 25.77 -9.94 -0.23
CA ILE A 558 24.59 -10.79 -0.13
C ILE A 558 24.65 -11.67 1.13
N ALA A 559 25.78 -12.30 1.41
CA ALA A 559 25.94 -13.13 2.60
C ALA A 559 25.78 -12.32 3.89
N LEU A 560 26.38 -11.13 3.96
CA LEU A 560 26.27 -10.22 5.09
C LEU A 560 24.83 -9.74 5.29
N PHE A 561 24.16 -9.34 4.21
CA PHE A 561 22.77 -8.90 4.22
C PHE A 561 21.85 -10.02 4.72
N ASN A 562 21.99 -11.22 4.18
CA ASN A 562 21.22 -12.38 4.60
C ASN A 562 21.46 -12.73 6.07
N ALA A 563 22.72 -12.69 6.54
CA ALA A 563 23.04 -12.96 7.93
C ALA A 563 22.41 -11.94 8.91
N ARG A 564 22.35 -10.67 8.51
CA ARG A 564 21.78 -9.59 9.34
C ARG A 564 20.25 -9.63 9.36
N TRP A 565 19.60 -9.84 8.23
CA TRP A 565 18.17 -9.62 8.04
C TRP A 565 17.32 -10.90 7.91
N SER A 566 17.92 -12.09 8.00
CA SER A 566 17.18 -13.37 7.90
C SER A 566 16.05 -13.49 8.93
N ASN A 567 16.24 -13.03 10.17
CA ASN A 567 15.24 -13.10 11.23
C ASN A 567 14.20 -11.97 11.19
N PHE A 568 14.51 -10.87 10.50
CA PHE A 568 13.63 -9.69 10.41
C PHE A 568 12.48 -9.90 9.43
N LEU A 569 12.65 -10.81 8.49
CA LEU A 569 11.77 -11.03 7.36
C LEU A 569 10.82 -12.24 7.55
N HIS A 570 10.72 -12.75 8.78
CA HIS A 570 9.82 -13.86 9.16
C HIS A 570 8.49 -13.40 9.72
#